data_96815554bb16d7cd8ed95d94e4cfa110
#
_entry.id   96815554bb16d7cd8ed95d94e4cfa110
#
_cell.length_a   1.000
_cell.length_b   1.000
_cell.length_c   1.000
_cell.angle_alpha   90.00
_cell.angle_beta   90.00
_cell.angle_gamma   90.00
#
_symmetry.space_group_name_H-M   'P 1'
#
loop_
_entity.id
_entity.type
_entity.pdbx_description
1 polymer ?
#
loop_
_entity_poly.entity_id
_entity_poly.type
_entity_poly.pdbx_seq_one_letter_code
_entity_poly.pdbx_strand_id
1 'polypeptide(L)'
;ENVSDVYFRSGLRVDFDNRLVTVDSREIHLTKNEFRILSLLCRYSGRVLTYDFIIKNVWGAQAADGCGILRVNIANLRKKIEQDSGNPLYLFTENGVGYKIAESTPENADFAAKSG
;
A
#
# COMPACT_ATOMS: atom_id res chain seq x y z
N GLU A 1 -7.03 16.38 16.00
CA GLU A 1 -6.80 16.06 15.88
C GLU A 1 -6.20 15.17 15.82
N ASN A 2 -5.98 14.71 15.94
CA ASN A 2 -5.31 13.85 15.89
C ASN A 2 -5.50 12.95 15.01
N VAL A 3 -5.47 13.18 14.05
CA VAL A 3 -5.55 12.33 13.01
C VAL A 3 -4.39 11.45 13.00
N SER A 4 -4.61 10.25 13.07
CA SER A 4 -3.57 9.31 13.06
C SER A 4 -3.01 9.19 11.68
N ASP A 5 -1.72 9.29 11.54
CA ASP A 5 -1.03 9.04 10.29
C ASP A 5 -0.76 7.55 10.14
N VAL A 6 -1.82 6.78 10.22
CA VAL A 6 -1.72 5.33 10.13
C VAL A 6 -2.81 4.81 9.20
N TYR A 7 -2.40 3.99 8.24
CA TYR A 7 -3.33 3.23 7.43
C TYR A 7 -3.56 1.88 8.12
N PHE A 8 -4.79 1.44 8.15
CA PHE A 8 -5.10 0.14 8.75
C PHE A 8 -6.16 -0.58 7.94
N ARG A 9 -5.92 -1.85 7.66
CA ARG A 9 -6.91 -2.70 6.99
C ARG A 9 -6.63 -4.14 7.35
N SER A 10 -7.57 -4.76 8.05
CA SER A 10 -7.40 -6.14 8.52
C SER A 10 -6.06 -6.28 9.25
N GLY A 11 -5.14 -7.04 8.78
CA GLY A 11 -3.85 -7.21 9.43
C GLY A 11 -2.76 -6.24 8.98
N LEU A 12 -3.01 -5.47 7.92
CA LEU A 12 -2.00 -4.57 7.37
C LEU A 12 -2.07 -3.22 8.07
N ARG A 13 -0.94 -2.78 8.60
CA ARG A 13 -0.84 -1.50 9.29
C ARG A 13 0.39 -0.76 8.76
N VAL A 14 0.19 0.48 8.34
CA VAL A 14 1.28 1.32 7.82
C VAL A 14 1.32 2.60 8.64
N ASP A 15 2.41 2.76 9.38
CA ASP A 15 2.66 3.94 10.18
C ASP A 15 3.60 4.85 9.39
N PHE A 16 3.06 5.93 8.86
CA PHE A 16 3.83 6.80 7.96
C PHE A 16 4.94 7.53 8.70
N ASP A 17 4.66 7.99 9.90
CA ASP A 17 5.63 8.78 10.66
C ASP A 17 6.85 7.95 11.03
N ASN A 18 6.64 6.72 11.45
CA ASN A 18 7.72 5.84 11.86
C ASN A 18 8.23 4.96 10.73
N ARG A 19 7.62 5.05 9.55
CA ARG A 19 7.97 4.25 8.39
C ARG A 19 7.94 2.76 8.72
N LEU A 20 6.93 2.36 9.47
CA LEU A 20 6.80 1.00 9.96
C LEU A 20 5.59 0.33 9.33
N VAL A 21 5.83 -0.84 8.74
CA VAL A 21 4.78 -1.63 8.11
C VAL A 21 4.72 -2.97 8.81
N THR A 22 3.52 -3.34 9.25
CA THR A 22 3.32 -4.65 9.86
C THR A 22 2.16 -5.36 9.20
N VAL A 23 2.25 -6.67 9.15
CA VAL A 23 1.16 -7.53 8.70
C VAL A 23 0.97 -8.58 9.79
N ASP A 24 -0.23 -8.61 10.38
CA ASP A 24 -0.55 -9.51 11.48
C ASP A 24 0.50 -9.41 12.59
N SER A 25 0.86 -8.19 12.93
CA SER A 25 1.83 -7.84 13.98
C SER A 25 3.28 -8.21 13.66
N ARG A 26 3.55 -8.70 12.46
CA ARG A 26 4.93 -8.97 12.03
C ARG A 26 5.45 -7.80 11.22
N GLU A 27 6.63 -7.33 11.60
CA GLU A 27 7.25 -6.22 10.86
C GLU A 27 7.70 -6.67 9.48
N ILE A 28 7.36 -5.87 8.48
CA ILE A 28 7.71 -6.14 7.09
C ILE A 28 8.75 -5.12 6.66
N HIS A 29 9.85 -5.59 6.12
CA HIS A 29 10.93 -4.72 5.68
C HIS A 29 10.78 -4.41 4.20
N LEU A 30 10.58 -3.14 3.88
CA LEU A 30 10.39 -2.68 2.51
C LEU A 30 11.61 -1.87 2.07
N THR A 31 11.89 -1.93 0.78
CA THR A 31 12.86 -1.00 0.21
C THR A 31 12.27 0.40 0.22
N LYS A 32 13.13 1.40 0.00
CA LYS A 32 12.70 2.79 -0.03
C LYS A 32 11.59 3.01 -1.05
N ASN A 33 11.74 2.47 -2.25
CA ASN A 33 10.74 2.66 -3.30
C ASN A 33 9.46 1.89 -3.00
N GLU A 34 9.57 0.70 -2.46
CA GLU A 34 8.39 -0.07 -2.04
C GLU A 34 7.60 0.69 -1.01
N PHE A 35 8.28 1.26 -0.02
CA PHE A 35 7.60 2.03 1.01
C PHE A 35 6.95 3.28 0.43
N ARG A 36 7.63 3.96 -0.49
CA ARG A 36 7.08 5.15 -1.13
C ARG A 36 5.81 4.83 -1.91
N ILE A 37 5.83 3.74 -2.64
CA ILE A 37 4.65 3.31 -3.41
C ILE A 37 3.50 2.97 -2.46
N LEU A 38 3.79 2.17 -1.44
CA LEU A 38 2.77 1.76 -0.50
C LEU A 38 2.17 2.97 0.24
N SER A 39 3.02 3.90 0.68
CA SER A 39 2.57 5.11 1.36
C SER A 39 1.66 5.95 0.49
N LEU A 40 2.05 6.10 -0.78
CA LEU A 40 1.25 6.88 -1.72
C LEU A 40 -0.13 6.25 -1.91
N LEU A 41 -0.17 4.95 -2.11
CA LEU A 41 -1.44 4.24 -2.26
C LEU A 41 -2.30 4.37 -1.00
N CYS A 42 -1.67 4.25 0.16
CA CYS A 42 -2.41 4.32 1.43
C CYS A 42 -2.98 5.71 1.69
N ARG A 43 -2.26 6.77 1.29
CA ARG A 43 -2.77 8.13 1.45
C ARG A 43 -4.02 8.37 0.61
N TYR A 44 -4.16 7.64 -0.48
CA TYR A 44 -5.34 7.72 -1.34
C TYR A 44 -6.10 6.40 -1.31
N SER A 45 -6.17 5.78 -0.15
CA SER A 45 -6.73 4.45 -0.02
C SER A 45 -8.15 4.37 -0.58
N GLY A 46 -8.46 3.27 -1.22
CA GLY A 46 -9.75 3.06 -1.85
C GLY A 46 -9.88 3.68 -3.23
N ARG A 47 -8.86 4.39 -3.70
CA ARG A 47 -8.89 5.06 -5.00
C ARG A 47 -7.85 4.48 -5.93
N VAL A 48 -8.20 4.40 -7.21
CA VAL A 48 -7.24 3.93 -8.21
C VAL A 48 -6.28 5.07 -8.54
N LEU A 49 -4.98 4.80 -8.42
CA LEU A 49 -3.95 5.74 -8.85
C LEU A 49 -3.39 5.25 -10.16
N THR A 50 -3.28 6.16 -11.14
CA THR A 50 -2.77 5.78 -12.46
C THR A 50 -1.28 5.45 -12.37
N TYR A 51 -0.83 4.64 -13.31
CA TYR A 51 0.61 4.31 -13.41
C TYR A 51 1.44 5.59 -13.45
N ASP A 52 1.02 6.54 -14.26
CA ASP A 52 1.75 7.79 -14.45
C ASP A 52 1.83 8.60 -13.17
N PHE A 53 0.73 8.70 -12.45
CA PHE A 53 0.69 9.41 -11.17
C PHE A 53 1.66 8.80 -10.17
N ILE A 54 1.65 7.47 -10.06
CA ILE A 54 2.53 6.78 -9.13
C ILE A 54 3.99 6.99 -9.52
N ILE A 55 4.30 6.81 -10.79
CA ILE A 55 5.67 6.94 -11.28
C ILE A 55 6.21 8.34 -11.03
N LYS A 56 5.42 9.35 -11.36
CA LYS A 56 5.85 10.73 -11.17
C LYS A 56 6.07 11.08 -9.70
N ASN A 57 5.21 10.58 -8.84
CA ASN A 57 5.31 10.88 -7.41
C ASN A 57 6.44 10.12 -6.72
N VAL A 58 6.81 8.95 -7.21
CA VAL A 58 7.86 8.16 -6.58
C VAL A 58 9.22 8.46 -7.18
N TRP A 59 9.31 8.57 -8.50
CA TRP A 59 10.59 8.73 -9.20
C TRP A 59 10.78 10.10 -9.83
N GLY A 60 9.72 10.89 -9.93
CA GLY A 60 9.79 12.24 -10.48
C GLY A 60 9.37 12.30 -11.94
N ALA A 61 9.19 13.54 -12.42
CA ALA A 61 8.67 13.78 -13.76
C ALA A 61 9.60 13.30 -14.87
N GLN A 62 10.87 13.06 -14.54
CA GLN A 62 11.86 12.64 -15.51
C GLN A 62 11.89 11.12 -15.74
N ALA A 63 11.09 10.38 -15.00
CA ALA A 63 11.12 8.92 -15.09
C ALA A 63 10.35 8.45 -16.32
N ALA A 64 11.05 8.39 -17.45
CA ALA A 64 10.41 8.10 -18.74
C ALA A 64 9.90 6.67 -18.83
N ASP A 65 10.62 5.71 -18.25
CA ASP A 65 10.29 4.29 -18.38
C ASP A 65 10.01 3.64 -17.04
N GLY A 66 9.20 4.32 -16.25
CA GLY A 66 8.94 3.83 -14.91
C GLY A 66 8.04 2.62 -14.81
N CYS A 67 7.30 2.28 -15.88
CA CYS A 67 6.30 1.23 -15.80
C CYS A 67 6.89 -0.14 -15.44
N GLY A 68 8.03 -0.48 -16.02
CA GLY A 68 8.69 -1.73 -15.72
C GLY A 68 9.15 -1.79 -14.28
N ILE A 69 9.76 -0.70 -13.82
CA ILE A 69 10.23 -0.61 -12.44
C ILE A 69 9.04 -0.65 -11.48
N LEU A 70 7.96 0.03 -11.83
CA LEU A 70 6.77 0.05 -11.00
C LEU A 70 6.21 -1.37 -10.86
N ARG A 71 6.10 -2.12 -11.95
CA ARG A 71 5.59 -3.48 -11.90
C ARG A 71 6.42 -4.38 -11.00
N VAL A 72 7.74 -4.26 -11.09
CA VAL A 72 8.63 -5.06 -10.26
C VAL A 72 8.41 -4.74 -8.80
N ASN A 73 8.31 -3.45 -8.48
CA ASN A 73 8.09 -3.03 -7.10
C ASN A 73 6.73 -3.48 -6.58
N ILE A 74 5.70 -3.43 -7.41
CA ILE A 74 4.38 -3.90 -7.02
C ILE A 74 4.40 -5.42 -6.75
N ALA A 75 5.08 -6.17 -7.61
CA ALA A 75 5.18 -7.61 -7.42
C ALA A 75 5.90 -7.93 -6.11
N ASN A 76 6.97 -7.20 -5.83
CA ASN A 76 7.71 -7.39 -4.59
C ASN A 76 6.90 -7.00 -3.36
N LEU A 77 6.16 -5.89 -3.46
CA LEU A 77 5.25 -5.49 -2.38
C LEU A 77 4.23 -6.59 -2.08
N ARG A 78 3.61 -7.13 -3.11
CA ARG A 78 2.61 -8.18 -2.91
C ARG A 78 3.21 -9.40 -2.22
N LYS A 79 4.42 -9.78 -2.60
CA LYS A 79 5.09 -10.90 -1.96
C LYS A 79 5.31 -10.66 -0.47
N LYS A 80 5.47 -9.40 -0.09
CA LYS A 80 5.79 -9.05 1.29
C LYS A 80 4.55 -8.83 2.14
N ILE A 81 3.50 -8.25 1.59
CA ILE A 81 2.31 -7.90 2.39
C ILE A 81 1.13 -8.85 2.20
N GLU A 82 1.03 -9.53 1.05
CA GLU A 82 -0.08 -10.44 0.80
C GLU A 82 0.28 -11.83 1.26
N GLN A 83 -0.70 -12.52 1.82
CA GLN A 83 -0.52 -13.92 2.17
C GLN A 83 -0.38 -14.76 0.91
N ASP A 84 -1.17 -14.41 -0.10
CA ASP A 84 -1.14 -15.07 -1.41
C ASP A 84 -1.13 -13.98 -2.47
N SER A 85 0.02 -13.75 -3.09
CA SER A 85 0.15 -12.65 -4.05
C SER A 85 -0.71 -12.84 -5.30
N GLY A 86 -1.12 -14.06 -5.58
CA GLY A 86 -2.04 -14.33 -6.69
C GLY A 86 -3.50 -14.05 -6.34
N ASN A 87 -3.78 -13.80 -5.07
CA ASN A 87 -5.14 -13.57 -4.60
C ASN A 87 -5.10 -12.44 -3.57
N PRO A 88 -4.79 -11.21 -3.99
CA PRO A 88 -4.49 -10.14 -3.06
C PRO A 88 -5.70 -9.68 -2.25
N LEU A 89 -5.43 -9.31 -1.01
CA LEU A 89 -6.42 -8.73 -0.11
C LEU A 89 -6.27 -7.22 0.00
N TYR A 90 -5.10 -6.70 -0.30
CA TYR A 90 -4.79 -5.30 -0.05
C TYR A 90 -4.50 -4.51 -1.32
N LEU A 91 -3.66 -5.03 -2.18
CA LEU A 91 -3.11 -4.29 -3.32
C LEU A 91 -3.65 -4.86 -4.62
N PHE A 92 -4.50 -4.09 -5.28
CA PHE A 92 -5.21 -4.53 -6.47
C PHE A 92 -4.70 -3.84 -7.72
N THR A 93 -4.79 -4.54 -8.84
CA THR A 93 -4.47 -3.98 -10.16
C THR A 93 -5.77 -3.63 -10.87
N GLU A 94 -5.84 -2.40 -11.38
CA GLU A 94 -6.89 -2.01 -12.32
C GLU A 94 -6.25 -2.03 -13.70
N ASN A 95 -6.50 -3.09 -14.44
CA ASN A 95 -5.81 -3.35 -15.70
C ASN A 95 -5.93 -2.18 -16.65
N GLY A 96 -4.78 -1.73 -17.16
CA GLY A 96 -4.75 -0.62 -18.10
C GLY A 96 -4.91 0.75 -17.47
N VAL A 97 -5.09 0.83 -16.16
CA VAL A 97 -5.32 2.11 -15.47
C VAL A 97 -4.27 2.37 -14.39
N GLY A 98 -4.16 1.48 -13.42
CA GLY A 98 -3.24 1.71 -12.32
C GLY A 98 -3.41 0.69 -11.21
N TYR A 99 -3.16 1.13 -9.99
CA TYR A 99 -3.22 0.29 -8.81
C TYR A 99 -4.05 0.96 -7.72
N LYS A 100 -4.57 0.14 -6.84
CA LYS A 100 -5.40 0.62 -5.72
C LYS A 100 -5.09 -0.22 -4.49
N ILE A 101 -5.02 0.44 -3.33
CA ILE A 101 -4.98 -0.29 -2.07
C ILE A 101 -6.39 -0.29 -1.47
N ALA A 102 -6.74 -1.36 -0.75
CA ALA A 102 -8.04 -1.43 -0.09
C ALA A 102 -8.22 -0.24 0.84
N GLU A 103 -9.44 0.21 0.97
CA GLU A 103 -9.72 1.39 1.78
C GLU A 103 -9.34 1.17 3.23
N SER A 104 -8.74 2.20 3.84
CA SER A 104 -8.37 2.16 5.25
C SER A 104 -9.63 2.09 6.12
N THR A 105 -9.52 1.34 7.21
CA THR A 105 -10.60 1.25 8.19
C THR A 105 -10.06 1.73 9.53
N PRO A 106 -10.94 2.17 10.44
CA PRO A 106 -10.48 2.48 11.79
C PRO A 106 -9.89 1.24 12.45
N GLU A 107 -8.81 1.42 13.17
CA GLU A 107 -8.11 0.31 13.80
C GLU A 107 -9.02 -0.48 14.73
N ASN A 108 -9.90 0.21 15.46
CA ASN A 108 -10.81 -0.47 16.37
C ASN A 108 -11.99 -1.15 15.67
N ALA A 109 -12.21 -0.94 14.38
CA ALA A 109 -13.30 -1.62 13.69
C ALA A 109 -13.08 -3.13 13.65
N ASP A 110 -11.84 -3.54 13.39
CA ASP A 110 -11.50 -4.96 13.38
C ASP A 110 -11.63 -5.58 14.76
N PHE A 111 -11.20 -4.85 15.75
CA PHE A 111 -11.31 -5.31 17.12
C PHE A 111 -12.78 -5.49 17.51
N ALA A 112 -13.62 -4.52 17.18
CA ALA A 112 -15.05 -4.60 17.47
C ALA A 112 -15.69 -5.78 16.75
N ALA A 113 -15.31 -6.03 15.52
CA ALA A 113 -15.85 -7.16 14.76
C ALA A 113 -15.45 -8.49 15.39
N LYS A 114 -14.24 -8.58 15.91
CA LYS A 114 -13.79 -9.81 16.56
C LYS A 114 -14.45 -10.06 17.90
N SER A 115 -14.79 -9.01 18.60
CA SER A 115 -15.41 -9.18 19.91
C SER A 115 -16.91 -9.35 19.82
N GLY A 116 -17.47 -9.06 18.68
CA GLY A 116 -18.89 -9.29 18.45
C GLY A 116 -19.14 -10.71 18.02
#